data_43c9a54c80c0e9f5c0590ee3f054788f
#
_entry.id   43c9a54c80c0e9f5c0590ee3f054788f
#
_cell.length_a   1.000
_cell.length_b   1.000
_cell.length_c   1.000
_cell.angle_alpha   90.00
_cell.angle_beta   90.00
_cell.angle_gamma   90.00
#
_symmetry.space_group_name_H-M   'P 1'
#
loop_
_entity.id
_entity.type
_entity.pdbx_description
1 polymer ?
#
loop_
_entity_poly.entity_id
_entity_poly.type
_entity_poly.pdbx_seq_one_letter_code
_entity_poly.pdbx_strand_id
1 'polypeptide(L)'
;MVSQVLTVCTANICRSPVAEAVLRAGLPGLTVRSAGLYALVGRGIDPEIAETARAQGIALHDHAARQFDDTIGREADVIIVMETHHRQDIGQRWPQFLGKTFLLGHFDNARQIPDPYKQTAGMQHHSVELIAQCSRTWIHQLEQMTR
;
A
#
# COMPACT_ATOMS: atom_id res chain seq x y z
N MET A 1 -4.72 14.99 -13.15
CA MET A 1 -4.89 13.58 -13.54
C MET A 1 -3.92 12.71 -12.75
N VAL A 2 -4.38 11.58 -12.25
CA VAL A 2 -3.53 10.65 -11.51
C VAL A 2 -2.79 9.73 -12.49
N SER A 3 -1.47 9.65 -12.35
CA SER A 3 -0.63 8.73 -13.13
C SER A 3 0.29 7.89 -12.24
N GLN A 4 0.64 8.37 -11.05
CA GLN A 4 1.55 7.68 -10.14
C GLN A 4 0.93 7.51 -8.76
N VAL A 5 0.83 6.25 -8.33
CA VAL A 5 0.25 5.85 -7.04
C VAL A 5 1.34 5.19 -6.20
N LEU A 6 1.42 5.57 -4.94
CA LEU A 6 2.39 5.02 -3.99
C LEU A 6 1.65 4.42 -2.81
N THR A 7 1.91 3.16 -2.50
CA THR A 7 1.41 2.54 -1.27
C THR A 7 2.52 2.54 -0.22
N VAL A 8 2.18 2.84 1.03
CA VAL A 8 3.14 3.01 2.11
C VAL A 8 2.70 2.26 3.36
N CYS A 9 3.62 1.53 3.96
CA CYS A 9 3.44 0.97 5.31
C CYS A 9 4.73 1.21 6.11
N THR A 10 4.93 0.49 7.19
CA THR A 10 6.11 0.70 8.03
C THR A 10 7.37 0.16 7.36
N ALA A 11 7.49 -1.15 7.21
CA ALA A 11 8.73 -1.80 6.77
C ALA A 11 8.81 -2.06 5.27
N ASN A 12 7.71 -1.91 4.54
CA ASN A 12 7.60 -2.18 3.10
C ASN A 12 7.89 -3.64 2.74
N ILE A 13 7.50 -4.57 3.63
CA ILE A 13 7.65 -6.02 3.37
C ILE A 13 6.34 -6.80 3.49
N CYS A 14 5.27 -6.18 3.96
CA CYS A 14 3.98 -6.86 4.14
C CYS A 14 2.84 -6.16 3.42
N ARG A 15 2.26 -5.13 4.04
CA ARG A 15 1.01 -4.51 3.57
C ARG A 15 1.16 -3.74 2.27
N SER A 16 2.14 -2.86 2.19
CA SER A 16 2.28 -2.00 1.00
C SER A 16 2.67 -2.76 -0.26
N PRO A 17 3.54 -3.79 -0.22
CA PRO A 17 3.81 -4.55 -1.45
C PRO A 17 2.62 -5.38 -1.93
N VAL A 18 1.78 -5.87 -1.03
CA VAL A 18 0.56 -6.59 -1.41
C VAL A 18 -0.45 -5.64 -2.04
N ALA A 19 -0.68 -4.47 -1.42
CA ALA A 19 -1.55 -3.44 -2.01
C ALA A 19 -1.04 -2.99 -3.38
N GLU A 20 0.27 -2.80 -3.52
CA GLU A 20 0.91 -2.47 -4.79
C GLU A 20 0.57 -3.51 -5.85
N ALA A 21 0.68 -4.79 -5.52
CA ALA A 21 0.40 -5.88 -6.46
C ALA A 21 -1.05 -5.87 -6.95
N VAL A 22 -2.00 -5.70 -6.03
CA VAL A 22 -3.44 -5.65 -6.38
C VAL A 22 -3.75 -4.43 -7.25
N LEU A 23 -3.25 -3.26 -6.86
CA LEU A 23 -3.48 -2.02 -7.61
C LEU A 23 -2.84 -2.08 -8.99
N ARG A 24 -1.62 -2.60 -9.08
CA ARG A 24 -0.91 -2.72 -10.36
C ARG A 24 -1.66 -3.59 -11.34
N ALA A 25 -2.21 -4.72 -10.88
CA ALA A 25 -2.98 -5.63 -11.72
C ALA A 25 -4.26 -4.98 -12.23
N GLY A 26 -4.91 -4.15 -11.41
CA GLY A 26 -6.17 -3.50 -11.77
C GLY A 26 -6.02 -2.17 -12.50
N LEU A 27 -4.83 -1.58 -12.50
CA LEU A 27 -4.58 -0.26 -13.08
C LEU A 27 -3.35 -0.28 -14.01
N PRO A 28 -3.41 -1.04 -15.12
CA PRO A 28 -2.23 -1.21 -15.98
C PRO A 28 -1.76 0.08 -16.64
N GLY A 29 -2.61 1.09 -16.72
CA GLY A 29 -2.26 2.40 -17.28
C GLY A 29 -1.57 3.34 -16.30
N LEU A 30 -1.47 2.98 -15.02
CA LEU A 30 -0.83 3.79 -13.99
C LEU A 30 0.47 3.16 -13.52
N THR A 31 1.38 4.00 -13.03
CA THR A 31 2.58 3.52 -12.32
C THR A 31 2.21 3.35 -10.85
N VAL A 32 2.35 2.13 -10.33
CA VAL A 32 2.08 1.84 -8.92
C VAL A 32 3.37 1.34 -8.29
N ARG A 33 3.77 1.97 -7.19
CA ARG A 33 4.98 1.61 -6.44
C ARG A 33 4.67 1.57 -4.95
N SER A 34 5.64 1.12 -4.15
CA SER A 34 5.50 1.09 -2.70
C SER A 34 6.77 1.55 -2.00
N ALA A 35 6.65 1.94 -0.74
CA ALA A 35 7.77 2.34 0.11
C ALA A 35 7.41 2.13 1.58
N GLY A 36 8.39 2.23 2.47
CA GLY A 36 8.19 2.15 3.91
C GLY A 36 8.70 3.38 4.63
N LEU A 37 8.03 3.77 5.69
CA LEU A 37 8.47 4.89 6.53
C LEU A 37 9.72 4.53 7.34
N TYR A 38 9.88 3.26 7.66
CA TYR A 38 11.05 2.66 8.33
C TYR A 38 11.35 1.35 7.60
N ALA A 39 11.74 1.44 6.34
CA ALA A 39 11.86 0.30 5.45
C ALA A 39 13.01 -0.62 5.83
N LEU A 40 12.79 -1.92 5.68
CA LEU A 40 13.86 -2.93 5.72
C LEU A 40 14.44 -3.03 4.30
N VAL A 41 15.20 -2.02 3.93
CA VAL A 41 15.67 -1.79 2.56
C VAL A 41 16.30 -3.03 1.94
N GLY A 42 15.85 -3.35 0.72
CA GLY A 42 16.36 -4.49 -0.04
C GLY A 42 15.67 -5.81 0.23
N ARG A 43 14.83 -5.90 1.27
CA ARG A 43 14.14 -7.14 1.61
C ARG A 43 12.93 -7.36 0.71
N GLY A 44 12.69 -8.63 0.38
CA GLY A 44 11.50 -9.04 -0.34
C GLY A 44 10.27 -9.06 0.55
N ILE A 45 9.14 -9.44 -0.02
CA ILE A 45 7.89 -9.62 0.74
C ILE A 45 8.10 -10.73 1.76
N ASP A 46 7.63 -10.50 3.00
CA ASP A 46 7.66 -11.51 4.05
C ASP A 46 7.08 -12.83 3.53
N PRO A 47 7.80 -13.97 3.69
CA PRO A 47 7.37 -15.24 3.06
C PRO A 47 5.98 -15.71 3.46
N GLU A 48 5.58 -15.56 4.73
CA GLU A 48 4.25 -15.95 5.19
C GLU A 48 3.17 -15.09 4.55
N ILE A 49 3.41 -13.79 4.43
CA ILE A 49 2.47 -12.87 3.80
C ILE A 49 2.38 -13.14 2.30
N ALA A 50 3.51 -13.42 1.65
CA ALA A 50 3.54 -13.78 0.24
C ALA A 50 2.71 -15.04 -0.03
N GLU A 51 2.86 -16.06 0.82
CA GLU A 51 2.08 -17.30 0.70
C GLU A 51 0.58 -17.03 0.87
N THR A 52 0.21 -16.25 1.90
CA THR A 52 -1.18 -15.88 2.16
C THR A 52 -1.78 -15.12 0.97
N ALA A 53 -1.04 -14.17 0.41
CA ALA A 53 -1.49 -13.39 -0.74
C ALA A 53 -1.71 -14.29 -1.98
N ARG A 54 -0.77 -15.19 -2.26
CA ARG A 54 -0.90 -16.13 -3.39
C ARG A 54 -2.09 -17.06 -3.20
N ALA A 55 -2.32 -17.52 -1.98
CA ALA A 55 -3.48 -18.37 -1.67
C ALA A 55 -4.81 -17.65 -1.90
N GLN A 56 -4.83 -16.33 -1.83
CA GLN A 56 -6.01 -15.51 -2.13
C GLN A 56 -6.05 -15.06 -3.60
N GLY A 57 -5.19 -15.59 -4.44
CA GLY A 57 -5.19 -15.31 -5.87
C GLY A 57 -4.49 -14.03 -6.28
N ILE A 58 -3.71 -13.42 -5.39
CA ILE A 58 -2.98 -12.20 -5.68
C ILE A 58 -1.66 -12.56 -6.36
N ALA A 59 -1.46 -12.05 -7.59
CA ALA A 59 -0.22 -12.24 -8.32
C ALA A 59 0.83 -11.25 -7.79
N LEU A 60 1.90 -11.78 -7.21
CA LEU A 60 3.01 -10.96 -6.70
C LEU A 60 4.12 -10.88 -7.76
N HIS A 61 4.86 -9.79 -7.71
CA HIS A 61 6.04 -9.56 -8.55
C HIS A 61 7.27 -9.43 -7.65
N ASP A 62 8.46 -9.40 -8.26
CA ASP A 62 9.68 -9.19 -7.52
C ASP A 62 9.62 -7.87 -6.75
N HIS A 63 10.06 -7.89 -5.51
CA HIS A 63 9.97 -6.75 -4.61
C HIS A 63 11.27 -6.59 -3.83
N ALA A 64 11.73 -5.35 -3.72
CA ALA A 64 12.80 -4.96 -2.80
C ALA A 64 12.33 -3.73 -2.03
N ALA A 65 12.24 -3.85 -0.73
CA ALA A 65 11.77 -2.76 0.13
C ALA A 65 12.62 -1.51 -0.06
N ARG A 66 11.97 -0.35 -0.12
CA ARG A 66 12.66 0.93 -0.24
C ARG A 66 12.12 1.96 0.74
N GLN A 67 13.00 2.86 1.16
CA GLN A 67 12.67 3.88 2.14
C GLN A 67 11.94 5.05 1.50
N PHE A 68 10.85 5.47 2.13
CA PHE A 68 10.13 6.69 1.77
C PHE A 68 11.03 7.91 2.02
N ASP A 69 11.10 8.81 1.06
CA ASP A 69 11.82 10.06 1.17
C ASP A 69 11.08 11.18 0.41
N ASP A 70 11.62 12.39 0.46
CA ASP A 70 11.04 13.55 -0.20
C ASP A 70 10.86 13.35 -1.71
N THR A 71 11.84 12.74 -2.37
CA THR A 71 11.80 12.49 -3.81
C THR A 71 10.67 11.53 -4.17
N ILE A 72 10.57 10.42 -3.46
CA ILE A 72 9.53 9.40 -3.68
C ILE A 72 8.15 9.99 -3.43
N GLY A 73 8.01 10.74 -2.33
CA GLY A 73 6.72 11.39 -2.02
C GLY A 73 6.32 12.42 -3.07
N ARG A 74 7.29 13.18 -3.56
CA ARG A 74 7.03 14.23 -4.58
C ARG A 74 6.58 13.62 -5.91
N GLU A 75 7.11 12.49 -6.31
CA GLU A 75 6.74 11.81 -7.56
C GLU A 75 5.32 11.25 -7.54
N ALA A 76 4.78 10.93 -6.38
CA ALA A 76 3.44 10.35 -6.27
C ALA A 76 2.36 11.40 -6.45
N ASP A 77 1.32 11.06 -7.21
CA ASP A 77 0.11 11.88 -7.30
C ASP A 77 -0.84 11.56 -6.13
N VAL A 78 -0.83 10.31 -5.68
CA VAL A 78 -1.63 9.82 -4.55
C VAL A 78 -0.75 8.91 -3.70
N ILE A 79 -0.76 9.14 -2.39
CA ILE A 79 -0.07 8.31 -1.40
C ILE A 79 -1.13 7.58 -0.57
N ILE A 80 -1.04 6.26 -0.52
CA ILE A 80 -2.02 5.42 0.17
C ILE A 80 -1.32 4.69 1.31
N VAL A 81 -1.78 4.93 2.53
CA VAL A 81 -1.19 4.36 3.75
C VAL A 81 -2.15 3.38 4.42
N MET A 82 -1.65 2.58 5.34
CA MET A 82 -2.41 1.47 5.94
C MET A 82 -3.10 1.84 7.24
N GLU A 83 -2.49 2.72 8.02
CA GLU A 83 -3.01 3.12 9.33
C GLU A 83 -2.89 4.63 9.53
N THR A 84 -3.71 5.14 10.43
CA THR A 84 -3.73 6.58 10.73
C THR A 84 -2.37 7.11 11.17
N HIS A 85 -1.60 6.31 11.93
CA HIS A 85 -0.27 6.74 12.37
C HIS A 85 0.72 6.92 11.21
N HIS A 86 0.56 6.18 10.12
CA HIS A 86 1.37 6.38 8.90
C HIS A 86 1.07 7.77 8.31
N ARG A 87 -0.21 8.14 8.24
CA ARG A 87 -0.62 9.43 7.71
C ARG A 87 -0.11 10.57 8.59
N GLN A 88 -0.21 10.40 9.91
CA GLN A 88 0.30 11.37 10.89
C GLN A 88 1.81 11.54 10.77
N ASP A 89 2.56 10.45 10.62
CA ASP A 89 4.02 10.47 10.48
C ASP A 89 4.41 11.23 9.20
N ILE A 90 3.76 10.95 8.09
CA ILE A 90 3.99 11.68 6.84
C ILE A 90 3.67 13.17 7.03
N GLY A 91 2.54 13.49 7.67
CA GLY A 91 2.13 14.87 7.90
C GLY A 91 3.12 15.66 8.76
N GLN A 92 3.77 15.00 9.71
CA GLN A 92 4.78 15.64 10.57
C GLN A 92 6.11 15.82 9.85
N ARG A 93 6.55 14.82 9.12
CA ARG A 93 7.88 14.82 8.49
C ARG A 93 7.87 15.48 7.10
N TRP A 94 6.76 15.37 6.37
CA TRP A 94 6.60 15.94 5.03
C TRP A 94 5.19 16.56 4.90
N PRO A 95 4.94 17.68 5.60
CA PRO A 95 3.59 18.28 5.62
C PRO A 95 3.05 18.62 4.24
N GLN A 96 3.92 18.87 3.27
CA GLN A 96 3.52 19.18 1.90
C GLN A 96 2.80 18.02 1.20
N PHE A 97 2.93 16.78 1.70
CA PHE A 97 2.29 15.59 1.11
C PHE A 97 0.97 15.22 1.77
N LEU A 98 0.61 15.89 2.87
CA LEU A 98 -0.58 15.49 3.66
C LEU A 98 -1.86 15.53 2.82
N GLY A 99 -2.01 16.53 1.96
CA GLY A 99 -3.21 16.71 1.14
C GLY A 99 -3.43 15.64 0.08
N LYS A 100 -2.41 14.82 -0.23
CA LYS A 100 -2.52 13.71 -1.18
C LYS A 100 -2.31 12.34 -0.52
N THR A 101 -2.34 12.28 0.81
CA THR A 101 -2.14 11.05 1.59
C THR A 101 -3.46 10.59 2.17
N PHE A 102 -3.86 9.36 1.81
CA PHE A 102 -5.14 8.77 2.18
C PHE A 102 -4.94 7.37 2.75
N LEU A 103 -5.86 6.92 3.59
CA LEU A 103 -5.90 5.52 4.02
C LEU A 103 -6.31 4.61 2.87
N LEU A 104 -5.78 3.39 2.83
CA LEU A 104 -6.26 2.38 1.90
C LEU A 104 -7.75 2.13 2.10
N GLY A 105 -8.22 2.14 3.35
CA GLY A 105 -9.64 2.01 3.70
C GLY A 105 -10.44 3.31 3.63
N HIS A 106 -9.93 4.34 2.94
CA HIS A 106 -10.59 5.66 2.86
C HIS A 106 -12.06 5.56 2.44
N PHE A 107 -12.38 4.75 1.46
CA PHE A 107 -13.74 4.57 0.95
C PHE A 107 -14.53 3.51 1.73
N ASP A 108 -13.94 2.88 2.74
CA ASP A 108 -14.56 1.87 3.57
C ASP A 108 -14.52 2.32 5.03
N ASN A 109 -15.19 3.44 5.30
CA ASN A 109 -15.32 4.05 6.64
C ASN A 109 -13.97 4.31 7.31
N ALA A 110 -12.96 4.72 6.54
CA ALA A 110 -11.61 4.99 7.03
C ALA A 110 -11.02 3.78 7.77
N ARG A 111 -11.30 2.58 7.27
CA ARG A 111 -10.83 1.33 7.88
C ARG A 111 -9.31 1.27 7.83
N GLN A 112 -8.71 0.86 8.94
CA GLN A 112 -7.28 0.65 9.01
C GLN A 112 -6.94 -0.82 8.77
N ILE A 113 -5.77 -1.07 8.16
CA ILE A 113 -5.30 -2.42 7.90
C ILE A 113 -4.33 -2.81 9.02
N PRO A 114 -4.67 -3.81 9.86
CA PRO A 114 -3.77 -4.22 10.94
C PRO A 114 -2.49 -4.83 10.39
N ASP A 115 -1.40 -4.68 11.14
CA ASP A 115 -0.09 -5.22 10.74
C ASP A 115 -0.09 -6.75 10.91
N PRO A 116 0.07 -7.52 9.82
CA PRO A 116 0.04 -8.97 9.87
C PRO A 116 1.39 -9.61 10.20
N TYR A 117 2.46 -8.83 10.37
CA TYR A 117 3.82 -9.35 10.52
C TYR A 117 3.92 -10.18 11.80
N LYS A 118 4.35 -11.44 11.66
CA LYS A 118 4.52 -12.42 12.75
C LYS A 118 3.25 -12.62 13.58
N GLN A 119 2.07 -12.40 12.97
CA GLN A 119 0.79 -12.66 13.61
C GLN A 119 0.30 -14.07 13.29
N THR A 120 -0.85 -14.45 13.86
CA THR A 120 -1.48 -15.74 13.57
C THR A 120 -1.86 -15.84 12.09
N ALA A 121 -2.01 -17.08 11.60
CA ALA A 121 -2.46 -17.31 10.22
C ALA A 121 -3.81 -16.65 9.94
N GLY A 122 -4.73 -16.69 10.93
CA GLY A 122 -6.04 -16.03 10.80
C GLY A 122 -5.93 -14.52 10.65
N MET A 123 -5.06 -13.88 11.43
CA MET A 123 -4.83 -12.45 11.34
C MET A 123 -4.17 -12.06 10.00
N GLN A 124 -3.22 -12.87 9.55
CA GLN A 124 -2.55 -12.65 8.27
C GLN A 124 -3.55 -12.75 7.11
N HIS A 125 -4.39 -13.78 7.12
CA HIS A 125 -5.45 -13.96 6.14
C HIS A 125 -6.39 -12.76 6.12
N HIS A 126 -6.84 -12.32 7.30
CA HIS A 126 -7.75 -11.19 7.43
C HIS A 126 -7.14 -9.89 6.90
N SER A 127 -5.91 -9.59 7.26
CA SER A 127 -5.23 -8.38 6.80
C SER A 127 -5.07 -8.37 5.29
N VAL A 128 -4.66 -9.49 4.69
CA VAL A 128 -4.50 -9.59 3.23
C VAL A 128 -5.85 -9.45 2.53
N GLU A 129 -6.91 -10.05 3.08
CA GLU A 129 -8.27 -9.93 2.55
C GLU A 129 -8.75 -8.47 2.56
N LEU A 130 -8.51 -7.75 3.66
CA LEU A 130 -8.85 -6.32 3.74
C LEU A 130 -8.08 -5.50 2.72
N ILE A 131 -6.79 -5.79 2.54
CA ILE A 131 -5.97 -5.10 1.53
C ILE A 131 -6.57 -5.30 0.15
N ALA A 132 -6.95 -6.52 -0.19
CA ALA A 132 -7.54 -6.82 -1.49
C ALA A 132 -8.88 -6.09 -1.70
N GLN A 133 -9.75 -6.11 -0.70
CA GLN A 133 -11.05 -5.44 -0.76
C GLN A 133 -10.90 -3.93 -0.93
N CYS A 134 -10.10 -3.30 -0.07
CA CYS A 134 -9.92 -1.85 -0.10
C CYS A 134 -9.20 -1.41 -1.38
N SER A 135 -8.23 -2.21 -1.84
CA SER A 135 -7.53 -1.91 -3.10
C SER A 135 -8.49 -1.95 -4.30
N ARG A 136 -9.42 -2.89 -4.34
CA ARG A 136 -10.42 -2.96 -5.41
C ARG A 136 -11.31 -1.70 -5.44
N THR A 137 -11.66 -1.18 -4.28
CA THR A 137 -12.42 0.08 -4.21
C THR A 137 -11.60 1.24 -4.78
N TRP A 138 -10.31 1.32 -4.42
CA TRP A 138 -9.41 2.33 -4.99
C TRP A 138 -9.27 2.19 -6.51
N ILE A 139 -9.17 0.96 -7.02
CA ILE A 139 -9.11 0.71 -8.46
C ILE A 139 -10.33 1.34 -9.14
N HIS A 140 -11.52 1.07 -8.62
CA HIS A 140 -12.76 1.63 -9.17
C HIS A 140 -12.73 3.16 -9.15
N GLN A 141 -12.36 3.77 -8.03
CA GLN A 141 -12.30 5.22 -7.88
C GLN A 141 -11.27 5.87 -8.82
N LEU A 142 -10.08 5.28 -8.91
CA LEU A 142 -9.02 5.80 -9.75
C LEU A 142 -9.34 5.67 -11.24
N GLU A 143 -10.03 4.60 -11.65
CA GLU A 143 -10.51 4.46 -13.01
C GLU A 143 -11.47 5.59 -13.39
N GLN A 144 -12.34 6.00 -12.48
CA GLN A 144 -13.24 7.13 -12.70
C GLN A 144 -12.46 8.44 -12.88
N MET A 145 -11.39 8.62 -12.12
CA MET A 145 -10.60 9.86 -12.14
C MET A 145 -9.68 9.99 -13.36
N THR A 146 -9.35 8.88 -14.01
CA THR A 146 -8.40 8.86 -15.14
C THR A 146 -9.06 8.78 -16.51
N ARG A 147 -10.37 8.75 -16.57
CA ARG A 147 -11.14 8.74 -17.82
C ARG A 147 -11.25 10.11 -18.47
#